data_4c6df5fc0e00ab6d9e391dd2786602ab
#
_entry.id   4c6df5fc0e00ab6d9e391dd2786602ab
#
_cell.length_a   1.000
_cell.length_b   1.000
_cell.length_c   1.000
_cell.angle_alpha   90.00
_cell.angle_beta   90.00
_cell.angle_gamma   90.00
#
_symmetry.space_group_name_H-M   'P 1'
#
loop_
_entity.id
_entity.type
_entity.pdbx_description
1 polymer ?
#
loop_
_entity_poly.entity_id
_entity_poly.type
_entity_poly.pdbx_seq_one_letter_code
_entity_poly.pdbx_strand_id
1 'polypeptide(L)'
;IERALDAGYEPISCLIEKKHIEGEGKVVLEKCDRIYQNRKIYSDAEKQENLVLKNNRENTVSEEKYALKSTGYKEKNIHEFPVYTAEFEILTKLTGFKLTRGMLCAMHRRQLPALEEICKDARRIAVLENVMNPTNVGAIFRSAAALNIDAVILTNGSSNPLYRRAARVSMGTVFQIPWTFVNISDDDNGESYIKRLHSLGFKTAAMALDDNSVSIDDKDVISEEKLAIILGTEGDGLLQSTISESDYTVRIPMSHGVDSLNVAAASAVVFWAVAHSQV
;
A
#
# COMPACT_ATOMS: atom_id res chain seq x y z
N ILE A 1 -10.04 -7.64 -4.58
CA ILE A 1 -9.14 -8.71 -5.04
C ILE A 1 -8.57 -8.32 -6.41
N GLU A 2 -9.38 -8.06 -7.44
CA GLU A 2 -8.93 -7.76 -8.82
C GLU A 2 -7.87 -6.65 -8.86
N ARG A 3 -8.11 -5.50 -8.22
CA ARG A 3 -7.13 -4.40 -8.17
C ARG A 3 -5.78 -4.81 -7.56
N ALA A 4 -5.79 -5.71 -6.58
CA ALA A 4 -4.54 -6.24 -6.03
C ALA A 4 -3.82 -7.16 -7.02
N LEU A 5 -4.58 -8.02 -7.72
CA LEU A 5 -4.04 -8.87 -8.79
C LEU A 5 -3.48 -8.03 -9.95
N ASP A 6 -4.19 -6.96 -10.36
CA ASP A 6 -3.75 -6.02 -11.40
C ASP A 6 -2.47 -5.26 -10.98
N ALA A 7 -2.32 -4.99 -9.69
CA ALA A 7 -1.11 -4.40 -9.12
C ALA A 7 0.04 -5.42 -8.90
N GLY A 8 -0.12 -6.67 -9.34
CA GLY A 8 0.90 -7.71 -9.27
C GLY A 8 1.03 -8.38 -7.90
N TYR A 9 0.00 -8.31 -7.03
CA TYR A 9 -0.04 -9.13 -5.82
C TYR A 9 -0.37 -10.57 -6.18
N GLU A 10 0.39 -11.51 -5.64
CA GLU A 10 0.26 -12.93 -5.94
C GLU A 10 -0.66 -13.63 -4.95
N PRO A 11 -1.70 -14.33 -5.41
CA PRO A 11 -2.64 -15.01 -4.55
C PRO A 11 -2.03 -16.28 -3.94
N ILE A 12 -2.40 -16.56 -2.68
CA ILE A 12 -2.02 -17.77 -1.92
C ILE A 12 -3.22 -18.72 -1.85
N SER A 13 -4.38 -18.19 -1.50
CA SER A 13 -5.62 -18.96 -1.37
C SER A 13 -6.83 -18.02 -1.33
N CYS A 14 -8.00 -18.55 -1.66
CA CYS A 14 -9.28 -17.85 -1.50
C CYS A 14 -10.21 -18.57 -0.53
N LEU A 15 -11.03 -17.77 0.16
CA LEU A 15 -12.17 -18.20 0.94
C LEU A 15 -13.43 -17.56 0.35
N ILE A 16 -14.40 -18.35 -0.12
CA ILE A 16 -15.57 -17.86 -0.86
C ILE A 16 -16.85 -18.55 -0.35
N GLU A 17 -17.95 -17.81 -0.34
CA GLU A 17 -19.26 -18.37 -0.10
C GLU A 17 -19.69 -19.22 -1.31
N LYS A 18 -20.22 -20.43 -1.07
CA LYS A 18 -20.57 -21.38 -2.13
C LYS A 18 -21.42 -20.79 -3.26
N LYS A 19 -22.41 -19.94 -2.93
CA LYS A 19 -23.30 -19.34 -3.93
C LYS A 19 -22.62 -18.39 -4.92
N HIS A 20 -21.41 -17.89 -4.59
CA HIS A 20 -20.68 -16.93 -5.42
C HIS A 20 -19.64 -17.60 -6.34
N ILE A 21 -19.46 -18.92 -6.27
CA ILE A 21 -18.46 -19.64 -7.06
C ILE A 21 -18.73 -19.51 -8.56
N GLU A 22 -19.98 -19.70 -8.97
CA GLU A 22 -20.39 -19.75 -10.39
C GLU A 22 -20.72 -18.37 -10.99
N GLY A 23 -20.71 -17.30 -10.17
CA GLY A 23 -21.04 -15.95 -10.63
C GLY A 23 -19.79 -15.07 -10.77
N GLU A 24 -19.87 -13.86 -10.20
CA GLU A 24 -18.76 -12.89 -10.21
C GLU A 24 -17.46 -13.46 -9.59
N GLY A 25 -17.58 -14.41 -8.67
CA GLY A 25 -16.45 -15.09 -8.06
C GLY A 25 -15.64 -15.93 -9.04
N LYS A 26 -16.27 -16.53 -10.04
CA LYS A 26 -15.62 -17.39 -11.04
C LYS A 26 -14.50 -16.66 -11.79
N VAL A 27 -14.78 -15.48 -12.29
CA VAL A 27 -13.80 -14.65 -13.04
C VAL A 27 -12.58 -14.31 -12.17
N VAL A 28 -12.82 -13.98 -10.91
CA VAL A 28 -11.73 -13.67 -9.95
C VAL A 28 -10.92 -14.92 -9.62
N LEU A 29 -11.58 -16.07 -9.44
CA LEU A 29 -10.89 -17.34 -9.17
C LEU A 29 -10.03 -17.79 -10.34
N GLU A 30 -10.54 -17.71 -11.57
CA GLU A 30 -9.78 -18.02 -12.80
C GLU A 30 -8.55 -17.13 -12.95
N LYS A 31 -8.67 -15.84 -12.60
CA LYS A 31 -7.54 -14.90 -12.59
C LYS A 31 -6.51 -15.25 -11.51
N CYS A 32 -6.96 -15.60 -10.32
CA CYS A 32 -6.10 -16.07 -9.22
C CYS A 32 -5.35 -17.34 -9.62
N ASP A 33 -6.04 -18.34 -10.17
CA ASP A 33 -5.44 -19.60 -10.59
C ASP A 33 -4.36 -19.37 -11.66
N ARG A 34 -4.63 -18.57 -12.68
CA ARG A 34 -3.65 -18.23 -13.72
C ARG A 34 -2.37 -17.62 -13.15
N ILE A 35 -2.49 -16.66 -12.22
CA ILE A 35 -1.33 -16.02 -11.59
C ILE A 35 -0.58 -17.03 -10.71
N TYR A 36 -1.31 -17.85 -9.95
CA TYR A 36 -0.74 -18.87 -9.08
C TYR A 36 0.06 -19.92 -9.85
N GLN A 37 -0.46 -20.38 -11.00
CA GLN A 37 0.21 -21.34 -11.88
C GLN A 37 1.51 -20.75 -12.46
N ASN A 38 1.45 -19.52 -12.97
CA ASN A 38 2.62 -18.85 -13.53
C ASN A 38 3.75 -18.76 -12.50
N ARG A 39 3.44 -18.33 -11.25
CA ARG A 39 4.43 -18.26 -10.19
C ARG A 39 5.12 -19.60 -9.92
N LYS A 40 4.35 -20.67 -9.91
CA LYS A 40 4.87 -22.01 -9.62
C LYS A 40 5.84 -22.47 -10.71
N ILE A 41 5.54 -22.22 -11.97
CA ILE A 41 6.43 -22.52 -13.09
C ILE A 41 7.78 -21.81 -12.94
N TYR A 42 7.78 -20.50 -12.59
CA TYR A 42 9.02 -19.73 -12.36
C TYR A 42 9.78 -20.23 -11.14
N SER A 43 9.11 -20.50 -10.01
CA SER A 43 9.74 -21.02 -8.80
C SER A 43 10.40 -22.40 -9.01
N ASP A 44 9.79 -23.27 -9.80
CA ASP A 44 10.33 -24.59 -10.10
C ASP A 44 11.49 -24.51 -11.11
N ALA A 45 11.44 -23.57 -12.05
CA ALA A 45 12.56 -23.26 -12.96
C ALA A 45 13.78 -22.72 -12.22
N GLU A 46 13.58 -21.74 -11.31
CA GLU A 46 14.68 -21.22 -10.45
C GLU A 46 15.30 -22.30 -9.54
N LYS A 47 14.49 -23.21 -9.01
CA LYS A 47 14.99 -24.35 -8.22
C LYS A 47 15.82 -25.31 -9.07
N GLN A 48 15.39 -25.58 -10.31
CA GLN A 48 16.16 -26.43 -11.24
C GLN A 48 17.47 -25.76 -11.66
N GLU A 49 17.48 -24.47 -11.96
CA GLU A 49 18.67 -23.70 -12.29
C GLU A 49 19.68 -23.67 -11.13
N ASN A 50 19.19 -23.43 -9.90
CA ASN A 50 20.01 -23.48 -8.70
C ASN A 50 20.54 -24.90 -8.39
N LEU A 51 19.79 -25.96 -8.70
CA LEU A 51 20.25 -27.34 -8.57
C LEU A 51 21.36 -27.66 -9.58
N VAL A 52 21.21 -27.18 -10.82
CA VAL A 52 22.24 -27.33 -11.89
C VAL A 52 23.50 -26.56 -11.51
N LEU A 53 23.37 -25.34 -10.97
CA LEU A 53 24.51 -24.54 -10.49
C LEU A 53 25.20 -25.17 -9.26
N LYS A 54 24.47 -25.80 -8.34
CA LYS A 54 25.03 -26.57 -7.23
C LYS A 54 25.75 -27.82 -7.71
N ASN A 55 25.14 -28.62 -8.58
CA ASN A 55 25.74 -29.82 -9.12
C ASN A 55 27.03 -29.55 -9.94
N ASN A 56 27.12 -28.38 -10.59
CA ASN A 56 28.33 -27.92 -11.26
C ASN A 56 29.42 -27.41 -10.29
N ARG A 57 29.13 -27.15 -9.03
CA ARG A 57 30.10 -26.79 -7.98
C ARG A 57 30.54 -27.98 -7.10
N GLU A 58 29.77 -29.08 -7.08
CA GLU A 58 30.00 -30.23 -6.19
C GLU A 58 30.59 -31.46 -6.90
N ASN A 59 31.19 -31.31 -8.09
CA ASN A 59 31.90 -32.38 -8.77
C ASN A 59 33.27 -32.68 -8.13
N THR A 60 33.40 -32.58 -6.82
CA THR A 60 34.49 -33.14 -6.04
C THR A 60 33.97 -33.50 -4.65
N VAL A 61 33.37 -34.65 -4.48
CA VAL A 61 33.41 -35.56 -3.32
C VAL A 61 32.22 -36.52 -3.42
N SER A 62 32.54 -37.81 -3.50
CA SER A 62 31.61 -38.94 -3.42
C SER A 62 31.04 -39.08 -2.01
N GLU A 63 29.72 -39.12 -1.87
CA GLU A 63 29.09 -39.77 -0.72
C GLU A 63 27.77 -40.43 -1.08
N GLU A 64 27.55 -41.55 -0.41
CA GLU A 64 26.65 -42.64 -0.71
C GLU A 64 25.16 -42.38 -0.55
N LYS A 65 24.39 -43.10 -1.35
CA LYS A 65 22.95 -43.19 -1.39
C LYS A 65 22.33 -43.66 -0.06
N TYR A 66 21.39 -42.90 0.49
CA TYR A 66 20.32 -43.49 1.27
C TYR A 66 18.98 -43.27 0.55
N ALA A 67 18.49 -44.35 -0.07
CA ALA A 67 17.16 -44.42 -0.64
C ALA A 67 16.13 -44.62 0.46
N LEU A 68 15.34 -43.61 0.77
CA LEU A 68 14.10 -43.79 1.52
C LEU A 68 13.00 -44.25 0.56
N LYS A 69 12.53 -45.49 0.78
CA LYS A 69 11.36 -46.06 0.11
C LYS A 69 10.13 -45.18 0.40
N SER A 70 9.61 -44.46 -0.59
CA SER A 70 8.32 -43.79 -0.54
C SER A 70 7.22 -44.84 -0.64
N THR A 71 6.46 -45.00 0.43
CA THR A 71 5.15 -45.67 0.43
C THR A 71 4.17 -44.85 -0.44
N GLY A 72 3.57 -45.54 -1.39
CA GLY A 72 2.75 -44.99 -2.45
C GLY A 72 1.57 -44.13 -1.99
N TYR A 73 1.74 -42.85 -2.07
CA TYR A 73 0.64 -41.91 -2.25
C TYR A 73 0.65 -41.52 -3.73
N LYS A 74 -0.46 -41.82 -4.42
CA LYS A 74 -0.73 -41.28 -5.75
C LYS A 74 -0.59 -39.78 -5.68
N GLU A 75 0.37 -39.19 -6.42
CA GLU A 75 0.43 -37.77 -6.67
C GLU A 75 -0.90 -37.30 -7.28
N LYS A 76 -1.80 -36.76 -6.43
CA LYS A 76 -2.88 -35.89 -6.89
C LYS A 76 -2.20 -34.65 -7.44
N ASN A 77 -2.57 -34.24 -8.65
CA ASN A 77 -2.13 -33.02 -9.31
C ASN A 77 -2.13 -31.85 -8.32
N ILE A 78 -0.95 -31.48 -7.81
CA ILE A 78 -0.74 -30.46 -6.74
C ILE A 78 -0.73 -29.05 -7.37
N HIS A 79 -1.45 -28.84 -8.48
CA HIS A 79 -1.33 -27.63 -9.28
C HIS A 79 -2.58 -26.73 -9.27
N GLU A 80 -3.56 -27.02 -8.44
CA GLU A 80 -4.76 -26.18 -8.35
C GLU A 80 -4.58 -25.09 -7.28
N PHE A 81 -5.03 -23.88 -7.61
CA PHE A 81 -5.10 -22.77 -6.67
C PHE A 81 -6.04 -23.12 -5.50
N PRO A 82 -5.60 -23.02 -4.23
CA PRO A 82 -6.42 -23.42 -3.09
C PRO A 82 -7.65 -22.52 -2.91
N VAL A 83 -8.83 -23.08 -3.10
CA VAL A 83 -10.12 -22.42 -2.89
C VAL A 83 -10.90 -23.13 -1.79
N TYR A 84 -11.14 -22.42 -0.70
CA TYR A 84 -11.94 -22.89 0.42
C TYR A 84 -13.36 -22.36 0.31
N THR A 85 -14.36 -23.22 0.51
CA THR A 85 -15.76 -22.85 0.37
C THR A 85 -16.55 -23.20 1.64
N ALA A 86 -17.47 -22.34 2.02
CA ALA A 86 -18.40 -22.61 3.12
C ALA A 86 -19.70 -21.81 2.94
N GLU A 87 -20.70 -22.15 3.74
CA GLU A 87 -21.92 -21.36 3.86
C GLU A 87 -21.67 -20.06 4.62
N PHE A 88 -22.50 -19.06 4.36
CA PHE A 88 -22.36 -17.70 4.91
C PHE A 88 -22.19 -17.66 6.43
N GLU A 89 -22.96 -18.48 7.17
CA GLU A 89 -22.89 -18.52 8.62
C GLU A 89 -21.55 -19.03 9.14
N ILE A 90 -21.00 -20.05 8.49
CA ILE A 90 -19.69 -20.62 8.82
C ILE A 90 -18.59 -19.59 8.52
N LEU A 91 -18.67 -18.93 7.36
CA LEU A 91 -17.73 -17.87 6.98
C LEU A 91 -17.76 -16.73 8.00
N THR A 92 -18.93 -16.30 8.42
CA THR A 92 -19.10 -15.23 9.41
C THR A 92 -18.47 -15.60 10.76
N LYS A 93 -18.63 -16.86 11.21
CA LYS A 93 -17.99 -17.37 12.44
C LYS A 93 -16.47 -17.41 12.31
N LEU A 94 -15.95 -17.91 11.20
CA LEU A 94 -14.51 -18.01 10.95
C LEU A 94 -13.82 -16.64 10.86
N THR A 95 -14.45 -15.69 10.22
CA THR A 95 -13.86 -14.36 9.96
C THR A 95 -14.13 -13.34 11.07
N GLY A 96 -15.10 -13.59 11.93
CA GLY A 96 -15.57 -12.65 12.96
C GLY A 96 -16.37 -11.47 12.41
N PHE A 97 -16.75 -11.48 11.12
CA PHE A 97 -17.55 -10.43 10.49
C PHE A 97 -18.32 -10.97 9.28
N LYS A 98 -19.37 -10.25 8.87
CA LYS A 98 -20.17 -10.60 7.68
C LYS A 98 -19.37 -10.31 6.39
N LEU A 99 -19.21 -11.35 5.57
CA LEU A 99 -18.59 -11.25 4.24
C LEU A 99 -19.59 -10.68 3.22
N THR A 100 -19.76 -9.37 3.19
CA THR A 100 -20.77 -8.70 2.34
C THR A 100 -20.53 -8.86 0.83
N ARG A 101 -19.32 -9.25 0.40
CA ARG A 101 -18.96 -9.50 -1.01
C ARG A 101 -18.50 -10.94 -1.24
N GLY A 102 -18.78 -11.82 -0.30
CA GLY A 102 -18.69 -13.27 -0.45
C GLY A 102 -17.29 -13.88 -0.62
N MET A 103 -16.21 -13.09 -0.73
CA MET A 103 -14.85 -13.61 -1.00
C MET A 103 -13.76 -12.88 -0.22
N LEU A 104 -12.79 -13.64 0.28
CA LEU A 104 -11.50 -13.16 0.77
C LEU A 104 -10.38 -13.86 0.02
N CYS A 105 -9.27 -13.17 -0.20
CA CYS A 105 -8.08 -13.75 -0.81
C CYS A 105 -6.85 -13.41 0.04
N ALA A 106 -6.11 -14.43 0.43
CA ALA A 106 -4.79 -14.26 1.01
C ALA A 106 -3.78 -14.06 -0.14
N MET A 107 -2.90 -13.09 0.00
CA MET A 107 -1.91 -12.74 -1.02
C MET A 107 -0.54 -12.52 -0.40
N HIS A 108 0.51 -12.78 -1.16
CA HIS A 108 1.86 -12.42 -0.77
C HIS A 108 2.01 -10.90 -0.71
N ARG A 109 2.66 -10.40 0.35
CA ARG A 109 3.05 -9.00 0.40
C ARG A 109 4.18 -8.75 -0.58
N ARG A 110 4.06 -7.64 -1.32
CA ARG A 110 5.16 -7.17 -2.17
C ARG A 110 6.19 -6.43 -1.32
N GLN A 111 7.43 -6.46 -1.75
CA GLN A 111 8.43 -5.54 -1.25
C GLN A 111 8.02 -4.12 -1.63
N LEU A 112 8.12 -3.21 -0.68
CA LEU A 112 7.80 -1.81 -0.93
C LEU A 112 8.95 -1.16 -1.73
N PRO A 113 8.63 -0.27 -2.67
CA PRO A 113 9.63 0.49 -3.41
C PRO A 113 10.38 1.46 -2.48
N ALA A 114 11.57 1.85 -2.86
CA ALA A 114 12.31 2.92 -2.18
C ALA A 114 11.61 4.28 -2.35
N LEU A 115 11.86 5.22 -1.44
CA LEU A 115 11.33 6.57 -1.51
C LEU A 115 11.70 7.25 -2.84
N GLU A 116 12.95 7.11 -3.23
CA GLU A 116 13.52 7.68 -4.44
C GLU A 116 12.83 7.15 -5.70
N GLU A 117 12.47 5.87 -5.70
CA GLU A 117 11.80 5.21 -6.81
C GLU A 117 10.40 5.77 -7.04
N ILE A 118 9.59 5.90 -5.97
CA ILE A 118 8.21 6.40 -6.09
C ILE A 118 8.13 7.91 -6.32
N CYS A 119 9.19 8.65 -5.96
CA CYS A 119 9.28 10.10 -6.13
C CYS A 119 9.88 10.55 -7.48
N LYS A 120 10.46 9.62 -8.24
CA LYS A 120 11.24 9.95 -9.46
C LYS A 120 10.46 10.82 -10.45
N ASP A 121 9.26 10.40 -10.82
CA ASP A 121 8.41 11.07 -11.79
C ASP A 121 7.21 11.77 -11.16
N ALA A 122 7.13 11.74 -9.81
CA ALA A 122 6.03 12.32 -9.07
C ALA A 122 6.16 13.84 -8.94
N ARG A 123 5.03 14.53 -9.04
CA ARG A 123 4.91 15.99 -8.89
C ARG A 123 4.10 16.37 -7.65
N ARG A 124 3.08 15.60 -7.33
CA ARG A 124 2.20 15.79 -6.17
C ARG A 124 2.18 14.54 -5.31
N ILE A 125 2.73 14.64 -4.11
CA ILE A 125 2.76 13.51 -3.16
C ILE A 125 2.10 13.88 -1.84
N ALA A 126 1.56 12.88 -1.16
CA ALA A 126 1.04 13.01 0.18
C ALA A 126 1.95 12.28 1.18
N VAL A 127 2.25 12.92 2.29
CA VAL A 127 2.94 12.31 3.43
C VAL A 127 1.96 12.19 4.60
N LEU A 128 1.81 11.00 5.14
CA LEU A 128 0.97 10.71 6.30
C LEU A 128 1.85 10.52 7.52
N GLU A 129 1.92 11.54 8.37
CA GLU A 129 2.70 11.50 9.59
C GLU A 129 1.85 11.01 10.75
N ASN A 130 2.16 9.80 11.24
CA ASN A 130 1.50 9.16 12.38
C ASN A 130 -0.03 9.02 12.26
N VAL A 131 -0.57 8.88 11.05
CA VAL A 131 -2.00 8.66 10.84
C VAL A 131 -2.37 7.23 11.22
N MET A 132 -2.72 7.02 12.49
CA MET A 132 -2.92 5.68 13.06
C MET A 132 -4.26 5.04 12.71
N ASN A 133 -5.28 5.81 12.35
CA ASN A 133 -6.60 5.26 12.05
C ASN A 133 -6.64 4.66 10.63
N PRO A 134 -6.80 3.33 10.47
CA PRO A 134 -6.83 2.69 9.16
C PRO A 134 -8.02 3.15 8.28
N THR A 135 -9.09 3.69 8.89
CA THR A 135 -10.20 4.29 8.14
C THR A 135 -9.76 5.57 7.44
N ASN A 136 -9.02 6.43 8.16
CA ASN A 136 -8.49 7.67 7.60
C ASN A 136 -7.45 7.37 6.51
N VAL A 137 -6.51 6.46 6.77
CA VAL A 137 -5.54 6.02 5.75
C VAL A 137 -6.27 5.56 4.47
N GLY A 138 -7.27 4.67 4.60
CA GLY A 138 -8.03 4.20 3.44
C GLY A 138 -8.79 5.31 2.70
N ALA A 139 -9.38 6.27 3.42
CA ALA A 139 -10.07 7.40 2.83
C ALA A 139 -9.10 8.36 2.11
N ILE A 140 -7.95 8.63 2.70
CA ILE A 140 -6.88 9.44 2.09
C ILE A 140 -6.39 8.79 0.79
N PHE A 141 -6.11 7.50 0.77
CA PHE A 141 -5.74 6.78 -0.47
C PHE A 141 -6.81 6.88 -1.55
N ARG A 142 -8.10 6.85 -1.16
CA ARG A 142 -9.20 7.01 -2.11
C ARG A 142 -9.24 8.42 -2.70
N SER A 143 -9.06 9.45 -1.88
CA SER A 143 -8.98 10.84 -2.32
C SER A 143 -7.74 11.08 -3.18
N ALA A 144 -6.59 10.54 -2.79
CA ALA A 144 -5.34 10.62 -3.53
C ALA A 144 -5.48 10.05 -4.96
N ALA A 145 -6.08 8.85 -5.09
CA ALA A 145 -6.35 8.24 -6.39
C ALA A 145 -7.32 9.06 -7.26
N ALA A 146 -8.33 9.65 -6.63
CA ALA A 146 -9.35 10.43 -7.34
C ALA A 146 -8.84 11.81 -7.80
N LEU A 147 -7.83 12.35 -7.13
CA LEU A 147 -7.37 13.73 -7.26
C LEU A 147 -5.91 13.83 -7.73
N ASN A 148 -5.44 12.83 -8.48
CA ASN A 148 -4.13 12.81 -9.14
C ASN A 148 -2.94 13.07 -8.21
N ILE A 149 -2.94 12.47 -7.03
CA ILE A 149 -1.75 12.37 -6.19
C ILE A 149 -0.92 11.18 -6.69
N ASP A 150 0.33 11.42 -7.00
CA ASP A 150 1.21 10.46 -7.67
C ASP A 150 1.72 9.36 -6.74
N ALA A 151 1.97 9.69 -5.47
CA ALA A 151 2.45 8.74 -4.47
C ALA A 151 1.99 9.12 -3.05
N VAL A 152 1.95 8.12 -2.16
CA VAL A 152 1.67 8.31 -0.73
C VAL A 152 2.84 7.76 0.09
N ILE A 153 3.41 8.59 0.93
CA ILE A 153 4.46 8.24 1.87
C ILE A 153 3.84 8.15 3.27
N LEU A 154 4.19 7.14 4.02
CA LEU A 154 3.71 6.97 5.40
C LEU A 154 4.90 6.93 6.34
N THR A 155 4.79 7.59 7.48
CA THR A 155 5.76 7.35 8.56
C THR A 155 5.44 6.06 9.28
N ASN A 156 6.44 5.45 9.93
CA ASN A 156 6.30 4.15 10.60
C ASN A 156 5.24 4.13 11.73
N GLY A 157 4.83 5.29 12.25
CA GLY A 157 3.72 5.42 13.18
C GLY A 157 2.33 5.34 12.53
N SER A 158 2.24 5.36 11.21
CA SER A 158 0.97 5.31 10.50
C SER A 158 0.45 3.87 10.32
N SER A 159 -0.88 3.72 10.24
CA SER A 159 -1.50 2.43 9.94
C SER A 159 -1.13 1.92 8.56
N ASN A 160 -0.88 0.61 8.47
CA ASN A 160 -0.54 -0.02 7.20
C ASN A 160 -1.73 0.01 6.22
N PRO A 161 -1.54 0.52 4.98
CA PRO A 161 -2.58 0.58 3.95
C PRO A 161 -3.17 -0.79 3.57
N LEU A 162 -2.41 -1.87 3.77
CA LEU A 162 -2.87 -3.24 3.49
C LEU A 162 -3.72 -3.84 4.61
N TYR A 163 -3.92 -3.13 5.73
CA TYR A 163 -4.91 -3.57 6.69
C TYR A 163 -6.28 -3.65 6.02
N ARG A 164 -6.98 -4.75 6.28
CA ARG A 164 -8.28 -5.02 5.66
C ARG A 164 -9.23 -3.81 5.71
N ARG A 165 -9.23 -3.05 6.82
CA ARG A 165 -10.09 -1.87 6.97
C ARG A 165 -9.67 -0.75 6.03
N ALA A 166 -8.39 -0.44 5.92
CA ALA A 166 -7.87 0.57 5.01
C ALA A 166 -8.14 0.16 3.54
N ALA A 167 -7.78 -1.05 3.15
CA ALA A 167 -8.02 -1.58 1.80
C ALA A 167 -9.52 -1.56 1.41
N ARG A 168 -10.42 -1.83 2.37
CA ARG A 168 -11.87 -1.78 2.15
C ARG A 168 -12.38 -0.34 1.99
N VAL A 169 -11.98 0.57 2.87
CA VAL A 169 -12.41 1.98 2.83
C VAL A 169 -11.88 2.67 1.58
N SER A 170 -10.65 2.37 1.19
CA SER A 170 -10.05 2.88 -0.05
C SER A 170 -10.74 2.35 -1.31
N MET A 171 -11.64 1.39 -1.21
CA MET A 171 -12.18 0.66 -2.35
C MET A 171 -11.10 -0.01 -3.21
N GLY A 172 -9.95 -0.31 -2.60
CA GLY A 172 -8.79 -0.93 -3.24
C GLY A 172 -7.85 0.03 -3.96
N THR A 173 -7.98 1.35 -3.80
CA THR A 173 -7.04 2.32 -4.39
C THR A 173 -5.65 2.26 -3.75
N VAL A 174 -5.51 1.65 -2.57
CA VAL A 174 -4.20 1.30 -1.97
C VAL A 174 -3.34 0.39 -2.87
N PHE A 175 -3.93 -0.26 -3.85
CA PHE A 175 -3.23 -1.07 -4.85
C PHE A 175 -2.97 -0.32 -6.17
N GLN A 176 -3.44 0.92 -6.31
CA GLN A 176 -3.35 1.71 -7.54
C GLN A 176 -2.30 2.82 -7.46
N ILE A 177 -2.10 3.37 -6.26
CA ILE A 177 -1.13 4.44 -6.01
C ILE A 177 0.14 3.82 -5.40
N PRO A 178 1.33 4.15 -5.90
CA PRO A 178 2.60 3.79 -5.26
C PRO A 178 2.67 4.35 -3.83
N TRP A 179 3.19 3.56 -2.91
CA TRP A 179 3.39 4.01 -1.54
C TRP A 179 4.54 3.27 -0.86
N THR A 180 5.12 3.91 0.13
CA THR A 180 6.18 3.33 0.96
C THR A 180 6.14 3.89 2.38
N PHE A 181 6.92 3.27 3.29
CA PHE A 181 7.16 3.79 4.62
C PHE A 181 8.52 4.48 4.71
N VAL A 182 8.57 5.51 5.57
CA VAL A 182 9.80 6.19 5.96
C VAL A 182 9.88 6.31 7.49
N ASN A 183 11.08 6.39 8.03
CA ASN A 183 11.28 6.75 9.43
C ASN A 183 11.11 8.27 9.61
N ILE A 184 10.53 8.69 10.73
CA ILE A 184 10.47 10.11 11.11
C ILE A 184 11.84 10.58 11.60
N SER A 185 12.41 9.79 12.51
CA SER A 185 13.76 10.00 12.99
C SER A 185 14.74 9.50 11.95
N ASP A 186 15.86 10.20 11.89
CA ASP A 186 16.99 9.94 11.02
C ASP A 186 17.12 8.48 10.59
N ASP A 187 17.22 8.24 9.29
CA ASP A 187 17.66 6.96 8.81
C ASP A 187 19.11 6.69 9.21
N ASP A 188 19.70 5.57 8.80
CA ASP A 188 21.08 5.18 9.12
C ASP A 188 22.13 6.27 8.78
N ASN A 189 21.75 7.30 8.00
CA ASN A 189 22.59 8.43 7.59
C ASN A 189 22.34 9.72 8.40
N GLY A 190 21.39 9.73 9.35
CA GLY A 190 21.08 10.91 10.18
C GLY A 190 20.28 11.98 9.43
N GLU A 191 19.58 11.64 8.36
CA GLU A 191 18.83 12.57 7.52
C GLU A 191 17.31 12.39 7.67
N SER A 192 16.59 13.49 7.99
CA SER A 192 15.13 13.46 8.10
C SER A 192 14.48 13.20 6.75
N TYR A 193 13.28 12.61 6.75
CA TYR A 193 12.54 12.36 5.51
C TYR A 193 12.22 13.68 4.75
N ILE A 194 12.10 14.81 5.45
CA ILE A 194 11.91 16.14 4.85
C ILE A 194 13.13 16.51 3.99
N LYS A 195 14.35 16.38 4.53
CA LYS A 195 15.58 16.67 3.77
C LYS A 195 15.74 15.76 2.57
N ARG A 196 15.37 14.48 2.71
CA ARG A 196 15.34 13.54 1.58
C ARG A 196 14.35 14.00 0.49
N LEU A 197 13.17 14.49 0.85
CA LEU A 197 12.21 15.06 -0.11
C LEU A 197 12.77 16.31 -0.79
N HIS A 198 13.45 17.20 -0.05
CA HIS A 198 14.12 18.36 -0.61
C HIS A 198 15.20 17.94 -1.62
N SER A 199 16.01 16.92 -1.32
CA SER A 199 17.03 16.40 -2.25
C SER A 199 16.44 15.82 -3.55
N LEU A 200 15.17 15.36 -3.50
CA LEU A 200 14.41 14.89 -4.66
C LEU A 200 13.67 16.02 -5.40
N GLY A 201 13.89 17.27 -4.97
CA GLY A 201 13.36 18.48 -5.60
C GLY A 201 11.93 18.85 -5.16
N PHE A 202 11.39 18.24 -4.13
CA PHE A 202 10.08 18.61 -3.59
C PHE A 202 10.19 19.82 -2.66
N LYS A 203 9.23 20.74 -2.80
CA LYS A 203 8.83 21.65 -1.73
C LYS A 203 7.86 20.95 -0.81
N THR A 204 7.94 21.28 0.47
CA THR A 204 7.13 20.63 1.52
C THR A 204 6.14 21.60 2.14
N ALA A 205 4.87 21.18 2.26
CA ALA A 205 3.78 21.95 2.84
C ALA A 205 3.18 21.19 4.02
N ALA A 206 3.51 21.64 5.24
CA ALA A 206 3.00 21.09 6.48
C ALA A 206 1.58 21.60 6.75
N MET A 207 0.60 20.69 6.84
CA MET A 207 -0.78 21.04 7.19
C MET A 207 -0.90 21.25 8.69
N ALA A 208 -0.75 22.51 9.12
CA ALA A 208 -0.79 22.88 10.54
C ALA A 208 -1.41 24.27 10.73
N LEU A 209 -1.93 24.49 11.94
CA LEU A 209 -2.39 25.80 12.39
C LEU A 209 -1.22 26.48 13.10
N ASP A 210 -0.67 27.49 12.45
CA ASP A 210 0.37 28.36 12.99
C ASP A 210 0.06 29.79 12.60
N ASP A 211 0.55 30.78 13.36
CA ASP A 211 0.30 32.20 13.09
C ASP A 211 0.80 32.64 11.70
N ASN A 212 1.85 31.97 11.21
CA ASN A 212 2.45 32.23 9.90
C ASN A 212 1.90 31.32 8.78
N SER A 213 0.85 30.53 9.06
CA SER A 213 0.29 29.63 8.05
C SER A 213 -0.36 30.43 6.91
N VAL A 214 -0.01 30.06 5.68
CA VAL A 214 -0.66 30.57 4.46
C VAL A 214 -1.89 29.72 4.13
N SER A 215 -2.78 30.27 3.29
CA SER A 215 -3.93 29.48 2.80
C SER A 215 -3.49 28.41 1.81
N ILE A 216 -4.19 27.27 1.76
CA ILE A 216 -3.89 26.19 0.83
C ILE A 216 -4.04 26.59 -0.65
N ASP A 217 -4.80 27.63 -0.94
CA ASP A 217 -4.97 28.21 -2.27
C ASP A 217 -3.98 29.35 -2.57
N ASP A 218 -2.96 29.51 -1.71
CA ASP A 218 -1.89 30.47 -1.96
C ASP A 218 -1.15 30.14 -3.27
N LYS A 219 -0.92 31.17 -4.10
CA LYS A 219 -0.37 31.00 -5.45
C LYS A 219 1.05 30.43 -5.46
N ASP A 220 1.85 30.78 -4.47
CA ASP A 220 3.24 30.29 -4.37
C ASP A 220 3.24 28.79 -4.08
N VAL A 221 2.38 28.34 -3.15
CA VAL A 221 2.24 26.93 -2.79
C VAL A 221 1.73 26.09 -3.97
N ILE A 222 0.63 26.53 -4.61
CA ILE A 222 0.01 25.74 -5.69
C ILE A 222 0.81 25.72 -6.99
N SER A 223 1.66 26.72 -7.23
CA SER A 223 2.50 26.82 -8.43
C SER A 223 3.79 26.00 -8.37
N GLU A 224 4.15 25.46 -7.20
CA GLU A 224 5.36 24.66 -7.06
C GLU A 224 5.34 23.48 -8.05
N GLU A 225 6.47 23.23 -8.68
CA GLU A 225 6.60 22.16 -9.67
C GLU A 225 6.43 20.77 -9.02
N LYS A 226 7.11 20.56 -7.88
CA LYS A 226 7.01 19.35 -7.06
C LYS A 226 6.61 19.72 -5.64
N LEU A 227 5.48 19.22 -5.18
CA LEU A 227 4.93 19.55 -3.87
C LEU A 227 4.57 18.29 -3.07
N ALA A 228 5.09 18.22 -1.83
CA ALA A 228 4.76 17.21 -0.85
C ALA A 228 3.83 17.80 0.23
N ILE A 229 2.61 17.30 0.30
CA ILE A 229 1.63 17.70 1.32
C ILE A 229 1.76 16.79 2.52
N ILE A 230 2.06 17.34 3.69
CA ILE A 230 2.26 16.59 4.93
C ILE A 230 1.02 16.73 5.81
N LEU A 231 0.40 15.60 6.11
CA LEU A 231 -0.83 15.47 6.89
C LEU A 231 -0.54 14.77 8.21
N GLY A 232 -0.85 15.41 9.32
CA GLY A 232 -0.63 14.89 10.67
C GLY A 232 -1.76 14.02 11.21
N THR A 233 -1.53 13.44 12.37
CA THR A 233 -2.54 12.68 13.11
C THR A 233 -3.66 13.58 13.66
N GLU A 234 -4.80 12.97 13.99
CA GLU A 234 -5.89 13.64 14.70
C GLU A 234 -5.49 13.89 16.16
N GLY A 235 -5.67 15.10 16.63
CA GLY A 235 -5.35 15.54 17.99
C GLY A 235 -4.00 16.25 18.06
N ASP A 236 -2.89 15.51 17.99
CA ASP A 236 -1.54 16.08 18.17
C ASP A 236 -1.02 16.80 16.91
N GLY A 237 -1.61 16.54 15.73
CA GLY A 237 -1.19 17.14 14.46
C GLY A 237 0.17 16.64 13.99
N LEU A 238 0.98 17.54 13.46
CA LEU A 238 2.35 17.28 13.00
C LEU A 238 3.36 17.55 14.11
N LEU A 239 4.50 16.86 14.05
CA LEU A 239 5.62 17.18 14.94
C LEU A 239 6.14 18.59 14.69
N GLN A 240 6.57 19.27 15.76
CA GLN A 240 7.13 20.62 15.64
C GLN A 240 8.39 20.66 14.76
N SER A 241 9.19 19.59 14.77
CA SER A 241 10.33 19.44 13.86
C SER A 241 9.90 19.41 12.40
N THR A 242 8.83 18.66 12.07
CA THR A 242 8.27 18.60 10.73
C THR A 242 7.79 19.96 10.25
N ILE A 243 7.08 20.70 11.10
CA ILE A 243 6.59 22.05 10.77
C ILE A 243 7.78 22.99 10.51
N SER A 244 8.79 22.97 11.39
CA SER A 244 9.94 23.88 11.28
C SER A 244 10.90 23.57 10.13
N GLU A 245 10.96 22.31 9.68
CA GLU A 245 11.78 21.90 8.53
C GLU A 245 11.05 22.06 7.19
N SER A 246 9.73 22.26 7.19
CA SER A 246 8.92 22.39 5.97
C SER A 246 9.09 23.76 5.33
N ASP A 247 9.01 23.84 3.99
CA ASP A 247 9.09 25.12 3.24
C ASP A 247 7.86 26.00 3.50
N TYR A 248 6.69 25.38 3.67
CA TYR A 248 5.43 26.07 3.93
C TYR A 248 4.69 25.45 5.09
N THR A 249 4.08 26.29 5.92
CA THR A 249 2.99 25.87 6.81
C THR A 249 1.68 26.35 6.20
N VAL A 250 0.78 25.41 5.94
CA VAL A 250 -0.47 25.71 5.20
C VAL A 250 -1.70 25.32 6.02
N ARG A 251 -2.77 26.09 5.85
CA ARG A 251 -4.05 25.84 6.49
C ARG A 251 -5.20 25.90 5.50
N ILE A 252 -6.26 25.17 5.80
CA ILE A 252 -7.56 25.35 5.15
C ILE A 252 -8.29 26.46 5.91
N PRO A 253 -8.68 27.58 5.27
CA PRO A 253 -9.46 28.61 5.94
C PRO A 253 -10.78 28.04 6.48
N MET A 254 -11.02 28.24 7.79
CA MET A 254 -12.21 27.73 8.47
C MET A 254 -13.14 28.89 8.90
N SER A 255 -14.40 28.57 9.15
CA SER A 255 -15.41 29.50 9.62
C SER A 255 -15.97 29.04 10.98
N HIS A 256 -16.68 29.91 11.67
CA HIS A 256 -17.42 29.59 12.90
C HIS A 256 -16.58 29.08 14.08
N GLY A 257 -15.30 29.40 14.13
CA GLY A 257 -14.40 28.96 15.23
C GLY A 257 -14.08 27.45 15.15
N VAL A 258 -14.22 26.84 14.01
CA VAL A 258 -13.76 25.46 13.77
C VAL A 258 -12.26 25.52 13.47
N ASP A 259 -11.46 24.77 14.23
CA ASP A 259 -9.99 24.80 14.10
C ASP A 259 -9.49 23.81 13.06
N SER A 260 -10.13 22.64 12.90
CA SER A 260 -9.65 21.59 12.01
C SER A 260 -10.78 20.75 11.42
N LEU A 261 -10.46 20.02 10.35
CA LEU A 261 -11.27 18.95 9.79
C LEU A 261 -10.63 17.59 10.15
N ASN A 262 -11.44 16.53 10.14
CA ASN A 262 -10.90 15.17 10.10
C ASN A 262 -9.84 15.07 9.00
N VAL A 263 -8.70 14.41 9.27
CA VAL A 263 -7.55 14.36 8.36
C VAL A 263 -7.90 13.84 6.96
N ALA A 264 -8.83 12.89 6.84
CA ALA A 264 -9.26 12.40 5.53
C ALA A 264 -10.13 13.43 4.78
N ALA A 265 -10.93 14.24 5.47
CA ALA A 265 -11.65 15.35 4.85
C ALA A 265 -10.68 16.46 4.44
N ALA A 266 -9.77 16.85 5.31
CA ALA A 266 -8.72 17.82 5.01
C ALA A 266 -7.90 17.41 3.77
N SER A 267 -7.49 16.14 3.70
CA SER A 267 -6.73 15.62 2.55
C SER A 267 -7.48 15.80 1.22
N ALA A 268 -8.78 15.54 1.19
CA ALA A 268 -9.58 15.71 -0.04
C ALA A 268 -9.62 17.16 -0.51
N VAL A 269 -9.79 18.11 0.42
CA VAL A 269 -9.78 19.55 0.11
C VAL A 269 -8.43 19.98 -0.43
N VAL A 270 -7.35 19.60 0.26
CA VAL A 270 -5.98 19.95 -0.12
C VAL A 270 -5.58 19.37 -1.46
N PHE A 271 -5.86 18.07 -1.67
CA PHE A 271 -5.53 17.40 -2.94
C PHE A 271 -6.28 18.05 -4.12
N TRP A 272 -7.54 18.42 -3.92
CA TRP A 272 -8.31 19.12 -4.94
C TRP A 272 -7.69 20.49 -5.26
N ALA A 273 -7.31 21.28 -4.26
CA ALA A 273 -6.71 22.59 -4.43
C ALA A 273 -5.38 22.51 -5.24
N VAL A 274 -4.48 21.58 -4.88
CA VAL A 274 -3.16 21.47 -5.51
C VAL A 274 -3.17 20.75 -6.87
N ALA A 275 -4.19 19.93 -7.15
CA ALA A 275 -4.30 19.22 -8.42
C ALA A 275 -4.90 20.08 -9.54
N HIS A 276 -5.81 21.02 -9.24
CA HIS A 276 -6.53 21.81 -10.24
C HIS A 276 -5.83 23.12 -10.64
N SER A 277 -4.76 23.47 -9.96
CA SER A 277 -4.01 24.71 -10.26
C SER A 277 -3.07 24.59 -11.48
N GLN A 278 -3.11 23.49 -12.20
CA GLN A 278 -2.28 23.24 -13.40
C GLN A 278 -3.10 23.21 -14.72
N VAL A 279 -4.35 23.63 -14.71
CA VAL A 279 -5.20 23.76 -15.91
C VAL A 279 -5.18 25.19 -16.43
#